data_c207af142cc31aee77c43d59556bf720
#
_entry.id   c207af142cc31aee77c43d59556bf720
#
_cell.length_a   1.000
_cell.length_b   1.000
_cell.length_c   1.000
_cell.angle_alpha   90.00
_cell.angle_beta   90.00
_cell.angle_gamma   90.00
#
_symmetry.space_group_name_H-M   'P 1'
#
loop_
_entity.id
_entity.type
_entity.pdbx_description
1 polymer ?
#
loop_
_entity_poly.entity_id
_entity_poly.type
_entity_poly.pdbx_seq_one_letter_code
_entity_poly.pdbx_strand_id
1 'polypeptide(L)'
;DEGTAAVLLRDNLLAGRPYYVVTAPFLEGAVRRMIRLEQEEFNRIYRFDPRRHRPEINVLVQPARAPDGSPRFVIRSRGEIASEAGVNWRSPHFAELFVRTEPWARGRGWGKAVVASCAMTLIESGVQPLYMVDKANTASRRLAEAVGFVDTGSHEFAGSGVALG
;
A
#
# COMPACT_ATOMS: atom_id res chain seq x y z
N ASP A 1 25.12 -1.30 2.97
CA ASP A 1 25.12 -2.35 3.99
C ASP A 1 24.48 -1.86 5.28
N GLU A 2 24.23 -2.75 6.23
CA GLU A 2 23.55 -2.46 7.51
C GLU A 2 24.36 -1.50 8.40
N GLY A 3 25.69 -1.57 8.37
CA GLY A 3 26.57 -0.68 9.14
C GLY A 3 26.45 0.77 8.67
N THR A 4 26.50 1.00 7.38
CA THR A 4 26.29 2.33 6.78
C THR A 4 24.90 2.88 7.10
N ALA A 5 23.86 2.04 7.00
CA ALA A 5 22.50 2.44 7.35
C ALA A 5 22.38 2.85 8.83
N ALA A 6 23.00 2.11 9.74
CA ALA A 6 23.00 2.47 11.16
C ALA A 6 23.68 3.82 11.43
N VAL A 7 24.78 4.12 10.76
CA VAL A 7 25.45 5.43 10.86
C VAL A 7 24.53 6.53 10.34
N LEU A 8 23.94 6.35 9.16
CA LEU A 8 23.03 7.34 8.58
C LEU A 8 21.82 7.60 9.47
N LEU A 9 21.24 6.56 10.04
CA LEU A 9 20.11 6.71 10.97
C LEU A 9 20.53 7.46 12.23
N ARG A 10 21.63 7.09 12.85
CA ARG A 10 22.16 7.76 14.06
C ARG A 10 22.40 9.25 13.82
N ASP A 11 22.98 9.61 12.68
CA ASP A 11 23.41 10.99 12.40
C ASP A 11 22.25 11.88 11.94
N ASN A 12 21.09 11.31 11.58
CA ASN A 12 19.94 12.06 11.05
C ASN A 12 18.64 11.91 11.87
N LEU A 13 18.56 10.95 12.77
CA LEU A 13 17.40 10.84 13.66
C LEU A 13 17.55 11.73 14.88
N LEU A 14 16.47 12.40 15.23
CA LEU A 14 16.40 13.19 16.47
C LEU A 14 15.81 12.35 17.59
N ALA A 15 16.56 12.16 18.66
CA ALA A 15 16.14 11.39 19.82
C ALA A 15 14.78 11.84 20.36
N GLY A 16 13.92 10.90 20.72
CA GLY A 16 12.58 11.16 21.25
C GLY A 16 11.53 11.56 20.20
N ARG A 17 11.91 11.72 18.90
CA ARG A 17 10.96 12.01 17.83
C ARG A 17 10.32 10.73 17.28
N PRO A 18 9.03 10.79 16.90
CA PRO A 18 8.38 9.69 16.21
C PRO A 18 8.79 9.64 14.73
N TYR A 19 9.00 8.43 14.22
CA TYR A 19 9.32 8.15 12.82
C TYR A 19 8.50 6.97 12.30
N TYR A 20 8.16 7.04 11.01
CA TYR A 20 7.74 5.90 10.23
C TYR A 20 8.85 5.58 9.23
N VAL A 21 9.30 4.34 9.22
CA VAL A 21 10.43 3.89 8.41
C VAL A 21 9.98 2.76 7.49
N VAL A 22 10.37 2.85 6.23
CA VAL A 22 10.21 1.78 5.25
C VAL A 22 11.59 1.45 4.68
N THR A 23 11.94 0.18 4.65
CA THR A 23 13.25 -0.24 4.20
C THR A 23 13.25 -1.69 3.67
N ALA A 24 14.34 -2.09 3.04
CA ALA A 24 14.55 -3.48 2.71
C ALA A 24 14.72 -4.32 4.00
N PRO A 25 14.22 -5.57 4.06
CA PRO A 25 14.22 -6.38 5.28
C PRO A 25 15.61 -6.61 5.89
N PHE A 26 16.65 -6.64 5.09
CA PHE A 26 18.02 -6.83 5.59
C PHE A 26 18.56 -5.62 6.39
N LEU A 27 17.88 -4.48 6.39
CA LEU A 27 18.20 -3.30 7.20
C LEU A 27 17.40 -3.20 8.50
N GLU A 28 16.49 -4.14 8.75
CA GLU A 28 15.66 -4.18 9.97
C GLU A 28 16.50 -4.06 11.23
N GLY A 29 17.63 -4.78 11.29
CA GLY A 29 18.53 -4.73 12.45
C GLY A 29 19.09 -3.32 12.72
N ALA A 30 19.41 -2.54 11.68
CA ALA A 30 19.84 -1.16 11.85
C ALA A 30 18.70 -0.27 12.40
N VAL A 31 17.48 -0.45 11.90
CA VAL A 31 16.30 0.30 12.38
C VAL A 31 16.04 -0.01 13.85
N ARG A 32 16.04 -1.28 14.27
CA ARG A 32 15.79 -1.70 15.66
C ARG A 32 16.83 -1.17 16.66
N ARG A 33 18.05 -0.93 16.21
CA ARG A 33 19.09 -0.32 17.06
C ARG A 33 18.87 1.17 17.29
N MET A 34 18.17 1.85 16.38
CA MET A 34 18.01 3.31 16.40
C MET A 34 16.60 3.76 16.74
N ILE A 35 15.61 2.89 16.61
CA ILE A 35 14.20 3.20 16.84
C ILE A 35 13.58 2.13 17.74
N ARG A 36 12.97 2.57 18.83
CA ARG A 36 12.08 1.71 19.63
C ARG A 36 10.76 1.58 18.88
N LEU A 37 10.59 0.47 18.19
CA LEU A 37 9.41 0.19 17.39
C LEU A 37 8.18 -0.07 18.28
N GLU A 38 7.06 0.51 17.90
CA GLU A 38 5.74 0.34 18.52
C GLU A 38 4.81 -0.48 17.63
N GLN A 39 4.97 -0.32 16.32
CA GLN A 39 4.27 -1.10 15.30
C GLN A 39 5.25 -1.51 14.21
N GLU A 40 5.06 -2.70 13.65
CA GLU A 40 5.89 -3.20 12.57
C GLU A 40 5.10 -4.11 11.64
N GLU A 41 5.50 -4.11 10.38
CA GLU A 41 4.91 -4.89 9.32
C GLU A 41 5.99 -5.45 8.39
N PHE A 42 5.78 -6.66 7.91
CA PHE A 42 6.55 -7.25 6.83
C PHE A 42 5.65 -7.39 5.60
N ASN A 43 5.82 -6.48 4.67
CA ASN A 43 4.98 -6.41 3.49
C ASN A 43 5.57 -7.21 2.33
N ARG A 44 4.71 -7.92 1.61
CA ARG A 44 4.96 -8.43 0.27
C ARG A 44 4.61 -7.36 -0.73
N ILE A 45 5.43 -7.23 -1.77
CA ILE A 45 5.21 -6.28 -2.85
C ILE A 45 4.57 -7.01 -4.03
N TYR A 46 3.35 -6.60 -4.37
CA TYR A 46 2.63 -7.07 -5.53
C TYR A 46 2.66 -6.02 -6.63
N ARG A 47 2.79 -6.47 -7.87
CA ARG A 47 2.75 -5.64 -9.08
C ARG A 47 1.53 -5.99 -9.92
N PHE A 48 0.80 -5.00 -10.39
CA PHE A 48 -0.35 -5.25 -11.28
C PHE A 48 0.10 -5.73 -12.65
N ASP A 49 -0.49 -6.83 -13.13
CA ASP A 49 -0.34 -7.34 -14.49
C ASP A 49 -1.70 -7.24 -15.20
N PRO A 50 -1.88 -6.28 -16.12
CA PRO A 50 -3.16 -6.09 -16.81
C PRO A 50 -3.60 -7.31 -17.63
N ARG A 51 -2.68 -8.19 -18.02
CA ARG A 51 -3.01 -9.45 -18.74
C ARG A 51 -3.70 -10.47 -17.86
N ARG A 52 -3.54 -10.37 -16.53
CA ARG A 52 -4.22 -11.22 -15.55
C ARG A 52 -5.52 -10.62 -15.04
N HIS A 53 -5.72 -9.34 -15.31
CA HIS A 53 -6.95 -8.66 -14.93
C HIS A 53 -8.12 -9.17 -15.77
N ARG A 54 -9.20 -9.54 -15.13
CA ARG A 54 -10.47 -9.85 -15.77
C ARG A 54 -11.42 -8.69 -15.52
N PRO A 55 -11.71 -7.86 -16.54
CA PRO A 55 -12.58 -6.70 -16.39
C PRO A 55 -13.99 -7.14 -15.93
N GLU A 56 -14.44 -6.53 -14.85
CA GLU A 56 -15.81 -6.67 -14.37
C GLU A 56 -16.40 -5.27 -14.26
N ILE A 57 -17.49 -5.02 -14.97
CA ILE A 57 -18.19 -3.74 -14.88
C ILE A 57 -18.95 -3.71 -13.56
N ASN A 58 -18.61 -2.75 -12.72
CA ASN A 58 -19.39 -2.45 -11.52
C ASN A 58 -19.88 -1.00 -11.59
N VAL A 59 -21.16 -0.84 -11.91
CA VAL A 59 -21.82 0.47 -12.10
C VAL A 59 -21.86 1.33 -10.82
N LEU A 60 -21.54 0.77 -9.67
CA LEU A 60 -21.49 1.50 -8.41
C LEU A 60 -20.17 2.23 -8.19
N VAL A 61 -19.10 1.88 -8.96
CA VAL A 61 -17.80 2.53 -8.84
C VAL A 61 -17.88 3.93 -9.42
N GLN A 62 -17.55 4.91 -8.61
CA GLN A 62 -17.53 6.32 -8.96
C GLN A 62 -16.10 6.84 -8.90
N PRO A 63 -15.62 7.53 -9.97
CA PRO A 63 -14.35 8.22 -9.91
C PRO A 63 -14.41 9.39 -8.93
N ALA A 64 -13.35 9.57 -8.17
CA ALA A 64 -13.10 10.70 -7.30
C ALA A 64 -11.64 11.13 -7.47
N ARG A 65 -11.24 12.24 -6.86
CA ARG A 65 -9.84 12.67 -6.83
C ARG A 65 -9.43 12.94 -5.41
N ALA A 66 -8.18 12.58 -5.09
CA ALA A 66 -7.54 13.02 -3.87
C ALA A 66 -7.15 14.52 -3.98
N PRO A 67 -6.87 15.21 -2.86
CA PRO A 67 -6.46 16.62 -2.88
C PRO A 67 -5.21 16.90 -3.73
N ASP A 68 -4.31 15.94 -3.87
CA ASP A 68 -3.12 15.99 -4.73
C ASP A 68 -3.40 15.68 -6.21
N GLY A 69 -4.67 15.45 -6.57
CA GLY A 69 -5.10 15.10 -7.92
C GLY A 69 -4.95 13.63 -8.29
N SER A 70 -4.44 12.78 -7.40
CA SER A 70 -4.30 11.34 -7.63
C SER A 70 -5.65 10.67 -7.86
N PRO A 71 -5.71 9.59 -8.68
CA PRO A 71 -6.94 8.84 -8.89
C PRO A 71 -7.43 8.23 -7.59
N ARG A 72 -8.73 8.33 -7.36
CA ARG A 72 -9.45 7.71 -6.25
C ARG A 72 -10.77 7.18 -6.78
N PHE A 73 -11.15 5.99 -6.36
CA PHE A 73 -12.42 5.36 -6.72
C PHE A 73 -13.17 4.97 -5.48
N VAL A 74 -14.47 5.23 -5.48
CA VAL A 74 -15.34 5.00 -4.33
C VAL A 74 -16.61 4.26 -4.73
N ILE A 75 -17.14 3.47 -3.81
CA ILE A 75 -18.53 2.98 -3.83
C ILE A 75 -19.23 3.57 -2.61
N ARG A 76 -20.35 4.24 -2.86
CA ARG A 76 -21.20 4.81 -1.81
C ARG A 76 -22.40 3.92 -1.55
N SER A 77 -22.76 3.77 -0.29
CA SER A 77 -23.95 3.08 0.14
C SER A 77 -24.37 3.61 1.50
N ARG A 78 -25.66 3.67 1.77
CA ARG A 78 -26.21 4.20 3.03
C ARG A 78 -25.76 5.63 3.37
N GLY A 79 -25.52 6.46 2.35
CA GLY A 79 -25.08 7.85 2.55
C GLY A 79 -23.59 8.05 2.83
N GLU A 80 -22.79 6.99 2.91
CA GLU A 80 -21.36 7.04 3.23
C GLU A 80 -20.48 6.27 2.21
N ILE A 81 -19.16 6.43 2.30
CA ILE A 81 -18.22 5.67 1.49
C ILE A 81 -18.11 4.26 2.09
N ALA A 82 -18.63 3.28 1.36
CA ALA A 82 -18.63 1.87 1.73
C ALA A 82 -17.34 1.15 1.35
N SER A 83 -16.73 1.54 0.23
CA SER A 83 -15.43 1.03 -0.23
C SER A 83 -14.71 2.09 -1.03
N GLU A 84 -13.40 2.15 -0.90
CA GLU A 84 -12.56 3.08 -1.64
C GLU A 84 -11.19 2.48 -1.95
N ALA A 85 -10.60 2.93 -3.05
CA ALA A 85 -9.19 2.72 -3.38
C ALA A 85 -8.60 4.03 -3.90
N GLY A 86 -7.33 4.21 -3.67
CA GLY A 86 -6.58 5.39 -4.11
C GLY A 86 -5.09 5.15 -4.02
N VAL A 87 -4.32 6.22 -4.10
CA VAL A 87 -2.85 6.21 -4.10
C VAL A 87 -2.33 6.69 -2.75
N ASN A 88 -1.51 5.87 -2.08
CA ASN A 88 -0.78 6.25 -0.87
C ASN A 88 0.49 7.03 -1.22
N TRP A 89 1.18 6.56 -2.26
CA TRP A 89 2.47 7.08 -2.67
C TRP A 89 2.63 6.96 -4.18
N ARG A 90 3.33 7.91 -4.79
CA ARG A 90 3.57 7.94 -6.23
C ARG A 90 4.96 8.46 -6.56
N SER A 91 5.59 7.82 -7.56
CA SER A 91 6.73 8.32 -8.32
C SER A 91 6.33 8.49 -9.79
N PRO A 92 7.24 8.97 -10.67
CA PRO A 92 6.97 9.01 -12.11
C PRO A 92 6.60 7.66 -12.73
N HIS A 93 7.07 6.54 -12.17
CA HIS A 93 6.94 5.21 -12.75
C HIS A 93 6.06 4.25 -11.96
N PHE A 94 5.87 4.49 -10.67
CA PHE A 94 5.17 3.58 -9.77
C PHE A 94 4.18 4.34 -8.89
N ALA A 95 3.11 3.65 -8.50
CA ALA A 95 2.19 4.16 -7.49
C ALA A 95 1.74 3.01 -6.57
N GLU A 96 1.82 3.22 -5.26
CA GLU A 96 1.28 2.31 -4.27
C GLU A 96 -0.20 2.58 -4.08
N LEU A 97 -1.01 1.52 -4.12
CA LEU A 97 -2.45 1.60 -3.90
C LEU A 97 -2.81 1.22 -2.47
N PHE A 98 -3.83 1.90 -1.94
CA PHE A 98 -4.55 1.46 -0.77
C PHE A 98 -5.97 1.03 -1.11
N VAL A 99 -6.58 0.22 -0.26
CA VAL A 99 -8.01 -0.07 -0.27
C VAL A 99 -8.57 -0.04 1.15
N ARG A 100 -9.74 0.52 1.30
CA ARG A 100 -10.54 0.45 2.51
C ARG A 100 -11.96 0.01 2.16
N THR A 101 -12.47 -0.97 2.88
CA THR A 101 -13.87 -1.42 2.77
C THR A 101 -14.44 -1.55 4.16
N GLU A 102 -15.52 -0.84 4.41
CA GLU A 102 -16.20 -0.86 5.70
C GLU A 102 -16.63 -2.29 6.08
N PRO A 103 -16.56 -2.69 7.35
CA PRO A 103 -16.85 -4.05 7.78
C PRO A 103 -18.19 -4.58 7.28
N TRP A 104 -19.24 -3.77 7.35
CA TRP A 104 -20.60 -4.10 6.90
C TRP A 104 -20.73 -4.24 5.37
N ALA A 105 -19.77 -3.72 4.61
CA ALA A 105 -19.72 -3.72 3.15
C ALA A 105 -18.83 -4.84 2.57
N ARG A 106 -18.13 -5.58 3.41
CA ARG A 106 -17.24 -6.67 2.99
C ARG A 106 -18.00 -7.83 2.36
N GLY A 107 -17.30 -8.69 1.60
CA GLY A 107 -17.88 -9.86 0.93
C GLY A 107 -18.72 -9.54 -0.30
N ARG A 108 -18.84 -8.27 -0.72
CA ARG A 108 -19.64 -7.82 -1.87
C ARG A 108 -18.83 -7.60 -3.16
N GLY A 109 -17.54 -7.89 -3.15
CA GLY A 109 -16.65 -7.61 -4.28
C GLY A 109 -16.29 -6.14 -4.47
N TRP A 110 -16.76 -5.24 -3.60
CA TRP A 110 -16.60 -3.78 -3.78
C TRP A 110 -15.13 -3.34 -3.67
N GLY A 111 -14.36 -3.90 -2.74
CA GLY A 111 -12.92 -3.64 -2.65
C GLY A 111 -12.19 -4.03 -3.93
N LYS A 112 -12.51 -5.20 -4.51
CA LYS A 112 -11.97 -5.65 -5.80
C LYS A 112 -12.28 -4.64 -6.91
N ALA A 113 -13.52 -4.16 -7.00
CA ALA A 113 -13.97 -3.26 -8.04
C ALA A 113 -13.25 -1.89 -7.99
N VAL A 114 -13.14 -1.27 -6.80
CA VAL A 114 -12.47 0.04 -6.67
C VAL A 114 -10.96 -0.07 -6.91
N VAL A 115 -10.30 -1.15 -6.45
CA VAL A 115 -8.86 -1.40 -6.71
C VAL A 115 -8.61 -1.63 -8.19
N ALA A 116 -9.44 -2.42 -8.87
CA ALA A 116 -9.32 -2.67 -10.29
C ALA A 116 -9.40 -1.37 -11.10
N SER A 117 -10.41 -0.52 -10.82
CA SER A 117 -10.56 0.77 -11.50
C SER A 117 -9.35 1.68 -11.28
N CYS A 118 -8.84 1.74 -10.05
CA CYS A 118 -7.66 2.55 -9.73
C CYS A 118 -6.40 2.04 -10.45
N ALA A 119 -6.17 0.72 -10.44
CA ALA A 119 -5.02 0.10 -11.09
C ALA A 119 -5.05 0.30 -12.60
N MET A 120 -6.20 0.13 -13.25
CA MET A 120 -6.34 0.34 -14.69
C MET A 120 -6.09 1.81 -15.07
N THR A 121 -6.64 2.77 -14.34
CA THR A 121 -6.40 4.21 -14.58
C THR A 121 -4.92 4.57 -14.49
N LEU A 122 -4.19 3.98 -13.54
CA LEU A 122 -2.75 4.20 -13.40
C LEU A 122 -1.98 3.60 -14.60
N ILE A 123 -2.29 2.37 -15.01
CA ILE A 123 -1.67 1.75 -16.20
C ILE A 123 -1.91 2.59 -17.45
N GLU A 124 -3.12 3.08 -17.67
CA GLU A 124 -3.47 3.95 -18.79
C GLU A 124 -2.68 5.27 -18.78
N SER A 125 -2.30 5.75 -17.60
CA SER A 125 -1.44 6.93 -17.43
C SER A 125 0.07 6.61 -17.48
N GLY A 126 0.47 5.37 -17.78
CA GLY A 126 1.87 4.94 -17.87
C GLY A 126 2.54 4.69 -16.52
N VAL A 127 1.77 4.61 -15.43
CA VAL A 127 2.28 4.37 -14.08
C VAL A 127 1.99 2.94 -13.65
N GLN A 128 3.00 2.22 -13.17
CA GLN A 128 2.89 0.84 -12.70
C GLN A 128 2.29 0.78 -11.29
N PRO A 129 1.09 0.20 -11.10
CA PRO A 129 0.52 0.03 -9.77
C PRO A 129 1.26 -1.05 -8.97
N LEU A 130 1.54 -0.71 -7.71
CA LEU A 130 2.03 -1.61 -6.68
C LEU A 130 1.00 -1.74 -5.56
N TYR A 131 1.04 -2.86 -4.86
CA TYR A 131 0.18 -3.11 -3.73
C TYR A 131 1.00 -3.80 -2.63
N MET A 132 1.14 -3.11 -1.49
CA MET A 132 1.89 -3.63 -0.35
C MET A 132 0.92 -4.34 0.58
N VAL A 133 1.29 -5.55 0.99
CA VAL A 133 0.41 -6.39 1.81
C VAL A 133 1.21 -7.01 2.93
N ASP A 134 0.81 -6.76 4.16
CA ASP A 134 1.35 -7.50 5.31
C ASP A 134 1.18 -9.00 5.08
N LYS A 135 2.24 -9.75 5.32
CA LYS A 135 2.29 -11.21 5.08
C LYS A 135 1.20 -11.98 5.82
N ALA A 136 0.70 -11.47 6.94
CA ALA A 136 -0.37 -12.06 7.72
C ALA A 136 -1.77 -11.73 7.18
N ASN A 137 -1.91 -10.66 6.37
CA ASN A 137 -3.19 -10.22 5.84
C ASN A 137 -3.63 -11.03 4.60
N THR A 138 -4.11 -12.25 4.85
CA THR A 138 -4.57 -13.17 3.80
C THR A 138 -5.73 -12.60 2.97
N ALA A 139 -6.63 -11.83 3.57
CA ALA A 139 -7.77 -11.25 2.86
C ALA A 139 -7.30 -10.23 1.81
N SER A 140 -6.36 -9.36 2.18
CA SER A 140 -5.78 -8.36 1.27
C SER A 140 -4.98 -9.01 0.14
N ARG A 141 -4.22 -10.07 0.44
CA ARG A 141 -3.50 -10.85 -0.59
C ARG A 141 -4.45 -11.47 -1.62
N ARG A 142 -5.52 -12.13 -1.16
CA ARG A 142 -6.54 -12.70 -2.05
C ARG A 142 -7.21 -11.64 -2.92
N LEU A 143 -7.45 -10.45 -2.37
CA LEU A 143 -8.01 -9.33 -3.12
C LEU A 143 -7.03 -8.90 -4.22
N ALA A 144 -5.75 -8.67 -3.89
CA ALA A 144 -4.72 -8.29 -4.86
C ALA A 144 -4.64 -9.30 -6.02
N GLU A 145 -4.52 -10.59 -5.70
CA GLU A 145 -4.45 -11.67 -6.70
C GLU A 145 -5.71 -11.73 -7.57
N ALA A 146 -6.89 -11.56 -6.97
CA ALA A 146 -8.16 -11.57 -7.69
C ALA A 146 -8.35 -10.36 -8.63
N VAL A 147 -7.66 -9.25 -8.38
CA VAL A 147 -7.65 -8.08 -9.27
C VAL A 147 -6.67 -8.27 -10.43
N GLY A 148 -5.64 -9.07 -10.26
CA GLY A 148 -4.60 -9.32 -11.26
C GLY A 148 -3.19 -8.88 -10.81
N PHE A 149 -3.02 -8.57 -9.52
CA PHE A 149 -1.68 -8.34 -8.98
C PHE A 149 -0.91 -9.65 -8.81
N VAL A 150 0.38 -9.59 -9.04
CA VAL A 150 1.30 -10.72 -8.97
C VAL A 150 2.35 -10.44 -7.91
N ASP A 151 2.58 -11.39 -7.03
CA ASP A 151 3.67 -11.33 -6.05
C ASP A 151 5.01 -11.23 -6.79
N THR A 152 5.78 -10.19 -6.47
CA THR A 152 7.10 -9.97 -7.09
C THR A 152 8.20 -10.81 -6.44
N GLY A 153 7.94 -11.44 -5.31
CA GLY A 153 8.94 -12.07 -4.45
C GLY A 153 9.75 -11.07 -3.62
N SER A 154 9.56 -9.78 -3.83
CA SER A 154 10.20 -8.73 -3.04
C SER A 154 9.40 -8.42 -1.79
N HIS A 155 10.12 -7.98 -0.75
CA HIS A 155 9.55 -7.64 0.54
C HIS A 155 10.08 -6.30 1.02
N GLU A 156 9.33 -5.66 1.90
CA GLU A 156 9.80 -4.51 2.68
C GLU A 156 9.52 -4.71 4.16
N PHE A 157 10.30 -4.09 4.98
CA PHE A 157 10.06 -3.88 6.40
C PHE A 157 9.54 -2.47 6.61
N ALA A 158 8.42 -2.33 7.27
CA ALA A 158 7.87 -1.04 7.67
C ALA A 158 7.67 -1.02 9.19
N GLY A 159 7.88 0.13 9.81
CA GLY A 159 7.67 0.26 11.24
C GLY A 159 7.50 1.70 11.68
N SER A 160 6.72 1.91 12.73
CA SER A 160 6.61 3.19 13.41
C SER A 160 7.12 3.08 14.85
N GLY A 161 7.75 4.13 15.32
CA GLY A 161 8.31 4.15 16.67
C GLY A 161 9.05 5.44 16.98
N VAL A 162 9.73 5.47 18.10
CA VAL A 162 10.44 6.65 18.62
C VAL A 162 11.95 6.42 18.53
N ALA A 163 12.67 7.39 17.97
CA ALA A 163 14.13 7.32 17.91
C ALA A 163 14.76 7.27 19.29
N LEU A 164 15.71 6.35 19.44
CA LEU A 164 16.57 6.23 20.64
C LEU A 164 17.62 7.35 20.64
N GLY A 165 18.14 7.67 21.79
CA GLY A 165 19.25 8.63 21.94
C GLY A 165 20.61 7.95 21.78
#